data_37d94cdce74e1e47dc7cea6ff9c43460
#
_entry.id   37d94cdce74e1e47dc7cea6ff9c43460
#
_cell.length_a   1.000
_cell.length_b   1.000
_cell.length_c   1.000
_cell.angle_alpha   90.00
_cell.angle_beta   90.00
_cell.angle_gamma   90.00
#
_symmetry.space_group_name_H-M   'P 1'
#
loop_
_entity.id
_entity.type
_entity.pdbx_description
1 polymer ?
#
loop_
_entity_poly.entity_id
_entity_poly.type
_entity_poly.pdbx_seq_one_letter_code
_entity_poly.pdbx_strand_id
1 'polypeptide(L)'
;MFICVTGISGSGKSSLINDTLYPILSNKIYHNSNLSVLKYKEIRGVENINKVIEVDQAPIGRTPRSNPATYTKLFSSIRNCFVQLPEAVIRGYKVGRFSFNVPGGRCEACEGSGMKKLEMNFLPDLYVPCDICNGKRYNEETLQVKYNGKSISDVLDMTVKEALSFFENLPHIKEKLQVLNDVGLSYIKLGQQATTLSGGEAQRVKLAYELSKRATNKTLFLLDEPTTGLHFEDIRMLLILLQKLV
;
A
#
# COMPACT_ATOMS: atom_id res chain seq x y z
N MET A 1 -3.19 12.70 -20.78
CA MET A 1 -3.21 11.84 -21.98
C MET A 1 -2.95 10.40 -21.57
N PHE A 2 -3.76 9.45 -22.03
CA PHE A 2 -3.61 8.02 -21.78
C PHE A 2 -2.99 7.33 -23.00
N ILE A 3 -1.89 6.57 -22.81
CA ILE A 3 -1.18 5.86 -23.88
C ILE A 3 -1.08 4.38 -23.49
N CYS A 4 -1.43 3.48 -24.39
CA CYS A 4 -1.33 2.05 -24.21
C CYS A 4 -0.29 1.46 -25.17
N VAL A 5 0.73 0.78 -24.62
CA VAL A 5 1.76 0.08 -25.39
C VAL A 5 1.41 -1.40 -25.41
N THR A 6 1.06 -1.93 -26.60
CA THR A 6 0.62 -3.32 -26.77
C THR A 6 1.57 -4.10 -27.67
N GLY A 7 1.53 -5.42 -27.59
CA GLY A 7 2.34 -6.34 -28.41
C GLY A 7 2.48 -7.70 -27.74
N ILE A 8 2.93 -8.69 -28.51
CA ILE A 8 3.19 -10.06 -28.03
C ILE A 8 4.28 -10.08 -26.95
N SER A 9 4.33 -11.13 -26.14
CA SER A 9 5.42 -11.33 -25.17
C SER A 9 6.77 -11.38 -25.91
N GLY A 10 7.80 -10.75 -25.35
CA GLY A 10 9.13 -10.66 -25.97
C GLY A 10 9.28 -9.59 -27.07
N SER A 11 8.24 -8.79 -27.39
CA SER A 11 8.31 -7.73 -28.40
C SER A 11 9.08 -6.46 -27.98
N GLY A 12 9.67 -6.46 -26.78
CA GLY A 12 10.49 -5.33 -26.30
C GLY A 12 9.72 -4.24 -25.57
N LYS A 13 8.45 -4.46 -25.17
CA LYS A 13 7.64 -3.47 -24.42
C LYS A 13 8.32 -3.02 -23.13
N SER A 14 8.73 -3.99 -22.29
CA SER A 14 9.40 -3.69 -21.02
C SER A 14 10.76 -3.04 -21.24
N SER A 15 11.51 -3.47 -22.27
CA SER A 15 12.79 -2.83 -22.63
C SER A 15 12.61 -1.36 -23.05
N LEU A 16 11.53 -1.06 -23.76
CA LEU A 16 11.23 0.32 -24.14
C LEU A 16 10.81 1.17 -22.94
N ILE A 17 9.93 0.66 -22.09
CA ILE A 17 9.34 1.44 -21.00
C ILE A 17 10.22 1.40 -19.75
N ASN A 18 10.56 0.20 -19.25
CA ASN A 18 11.21 0.03 -17.94
C ASN A 18 12.73 0.17 -18.05
N ASP A 19 13.36 -0.30 -19.15
CA ASP A 19 14.83 -0.27 -19.28
C ASP A 19 15.33 0.95 -20.07
N THR A 20 14.44 1.70 -20.75
CA THR A 20 14.82 2.88 -21.55
C THR A 20 14.12 4.15 -21.06
N LEU A 21 12.79 4.23 -21.19
CA LEU A 21 12.04 5.46 -20.93
C LEU A 21 12.12 5.87 -19.44
N TYR A 22 11.81 4.95 -18.54
CA TYR A 22 11.82 5.23 -17.10
C TYR A 22 13.20 5.68 -16.58
N PRO A 23 14.32 4.97 -16.88
CA PRO A 23 15.64 5.40 -16.44
C PRO A 23 16.06 6.75 -17.01
N ILE A 24 15.75 7.06 -18.28
CA ILE A 24 16.04 8.37 -18.87
C ILE A 24 15.33 9.48 -18.11
N LEU A 25 14.02 9.31 -17.90
CA LEU A 25 13.22 10.32 -17.20
C LEU A 25 13.65 10.46 -15.74
N SER A 26 13.89 9.35 -15.06
CA SER A 26 14.32 9.33 -13.66
C SER A 26 15.66 10.03 -13.49
N ASN A 27 16.65 9.74 -14.33
CA ASN A 27 17.97 10.38 -14.30
C ASN A 27 17.87 11.89 -14.59
N LYS A 28 17.04 12.31 -15.56
CA LYS A 28 16.87 13.72 -15.92
C LYS A 28 16.09 14.53 -14.89
N ILE A 29 15.03 13.94 -14.30
CA ILE A 29 14.14 14.66 -13.38
C ILE A 29 14.73 14.72 -11.97
N TYR A 30 15.30 13.62 -11.48
CA TYR A 30 15.75 13.52 -10.07
C TYR A 30 17.24 13.79 -9.88
N HIS A 31 18.03 13.93 -10.94
CA HIS A 31 19.48 14.26 -10.96
C HIS A 31 20.38 13.33 -10.11
N ASN A 32 19.83 12.47 -9.28
CA ASN A 32 20.53 11.59 -8.33
C ASN A 32 20.39 10.09 -8.64
N SER A 33 19.66 9.73 -9.68
CA SER A 33 19.48 8.34 -10.07
C SER A 33 20.53 7.95 -11.11
N ASN A 34 21.40 7.01 -10.78
CA ASN A 34 22.38 6.45 -11.70
C ASN A 34 21.86 5.15 -12.33
N LEU A 35 20.61 5.18 -12.81
CA LEU A 35 20.02 4.04 -13.48
C LEU A 35 20.71 3.82 -14.83
N SER A 36 21.06 2.56 -15.14
CA SER A 36 21.57 2.19 -16.46
C SER A 36 20.48 2.36 -17.50
N VAL A 37 20.84 2.94 -18.62
CA VAL A 37 19.90 3.23 -19.73
C VAL A 37 20.33 2.43 -20.95
N LEU A 38 19.39 1.77 -21.61
CA LEU A 38 19.67 1.12 -22.90
C LEU A 38 19.97 2.18 -23.99
N LYS A 39 20.67 1.78 -25.04
CA LYS A 39 21.01 2.68 -26.14
C LYS A 39 19.75 3.22 -26.80
N TYR A 40 19.64 4.53 -26.91
CA TYR A 40 18.55 5.24 -27.59
C TYR A 40 19.12 6.36 -28.47
N LYS A 41 18.34 6.80 -29.44
CA LYS A 41 18.77 7.87 -30.36
C LYS A 41 18.51 9.25 -29.76
N GLU A 42 17.28 9.52 -29.35
CA GLU A 42 16.86 10.83 -28.85
C GLU A 42 15.56 10.70 -28.05
N ILE A 43 15.35 11.59 -27.06
CA ILE A 43 14.09 11.81 -26.38
C ILE A 43 13.79 13.30 -26.34
N ARG A 44 12.55 13.70 -26.63
CA ARG A 44 12.07 15.09 -26.63
C ARG A 44 10.88 15.23 -25.70
N GLY A 45 10.62 16.45 -25.22
CA GLY A 45 9.45 16.75 -24.38
C GLY A 45 9.62 16.43 -22.89
N VAL A 46 10.84 16.09 -22.43
CA VAL A 46 11.11 15.77 -21.01
C VAL A 46 10.84 16.97 -20.09
N GLU A 47 10.98 18.17 -20.60
CA GLU A 47 10.70 19.44 -19.90
C GLU A 47 9.22 19.61 -19.54
N ASN A 48 8.33 18.84 -20.15
CA ASN A 48 6.90 18.83 -19.84
C ASN A 48 6.56 17.93 -18.64
N ILE A 49 7.52 17.15 -18.12
CA ILE A 49 7.32 16.18 -17.05
C ILE A 49 8.16 16.59 -15.85
N ASN A 50 7.52 16.78 -14.71
CA ASN A 50 8.19 17.12 -13.44
C ASN A 50 8.37 15.90 -12.52
N LYS A 51 7.60 14.83 -12.75
CA LYS A 51 7.61 13.63 -11.93
C LYS A 51 7.31 12.40 -12.79
N VAL A 52 8.05 11.34 -12.58
CA VAL A 52 7.76 10.01 -13.14
C VAL A 52 7.52 9.03 -12.01
N ILE A 53 6.48 8.23 -12.13
CA ILE A 53 6.09 7.21 -11.14
C ILE A 53 5.96 5.89 -11.86
N GLU A 54 6.78 4.93 -11.46
CA GLU A 54 6.67 3.55 -11.88
C GLU A 54 5.80 2.78 -10.87
N VAL A 55 4.81 2.05 -11.39
CA VAL A 55 3.90 1.22 -10.60
C VAL A 55 4.04 -0.22 -11.10
N ASP A 56 5.00 -0.91 -10.53
CA ASP A 56 5.35 -2.29 -10.81
C ASP A 56 4.59 -3.30 -9.92
N GLN A 57 4.75 -4.58 -10.19
CA GLN A 57 4.15 -5.69 -9.44
C GLN A 57 5.02 -6.18 -8.26
N ALA A 58 6.14 -5.51 -7.96
CA ALA A 58 6.97 -5.88 -6.82
C ALA A 58 6.22 -5.72 -5.49
N PRO A 59 6.47 -6.58 -4.50
CA PRO A 59 5.80 -6.51 -3.20
C PRO A 59 5.91 -5.14 -2.53
N ILE A 60 4.85 -4.69 -1.84
CA ILE A 60 4.84 -3.44 -1.07
C ILE A 60 5.64 -3.50 0.24
N GLY A 61 6.22 -4.66 0.52
CA GLY A 61 7.11 -4.91 1.65
C GLY A 61 7.47 -6.37 1.76
N ARG A 62 8.59 -6.65 2.44
CA ARG A 62 9.16 -8.00 2.56
C ARG A 62 8.94 -8.63 3.94
N THR A 63 8.24 -7.96 4.83
CA THR A 63 8.03 -8.42 6.21
C THR A 63 6.54 -8.55 6.52
N PRO A 64 6.15 -9.41 7.48
CA PRO A 64 4.76 -9.53 7.93
C PRO A 64 4.16 -8.25 8.54
N ARG A 65 5.02 -7.27 8.87
CA ARG A 65 4.60 -5.95 9.40
C ARG A 65 4.13 -4.99 8.33
N SER A 66 4.55 -5.20 7.06
CA SER A 66 4.09 -4.40 5.94
C SER A 66 2.68 -4.83 5.54
N ASN A 67 1.78 -3.86 5.35
CA ASN A 67 0.40 -4.09 4.94
C ASN A 67 -0.16 -2.89 4.16
N PRO A 68 -1.32 -3.00 3.50
CA PRO A 68 -1.93 -1.92 2.75
C PRO A 68 -2.12 -0.63 3.55
N ALA A 69 -2.59 -0.73 4.81
CA ALA A 69 -2.83 0.45 5.65
C ALA A 69 -1.53 1.20 6.00
N THR A 70 -0.42 0.48 6.24
CA THR A 70 0.88 1.12 6.51
C THR A 70 1.48 1.73 5.27
N TYR A 71 1.43 1.03 4.14
CA TYR A 71 1.99 1.50 2.88
C TYR A 71 1.32 2.80 2.39
N THR A 72 -0.01 2.85 2.43
CA THR A 72 -0.79 4.02 2.02
C THR A 72 -0.81 5.16 3.04
N LYS A 73 -0.11 5.00 4.17
CA LYS A 73 -0.15 5.93 5.31
C LYS A 73 -1.56 6.12 5.91
N LEU A 74 -2.52 5.27 5.56
CA LEU A 74 -3.84 5.23 6.15
C LEU A 74 -3.75 4.93 7.65
N PHE A 75 -2.88 3.99 8.02
CA PHE A 75 -2.70 3.58 9.42
C PHE A 75 -2.25 4.72 10.33
N SER A 76 -1.52 5.71 9.84
CA SER A 76 -1.17 6.91 10.61
C SER A 76 -2.41 7.73 10.96
N SER A 77 -3.37 7.88 10.04
CA SER A 77 -4.64 8.57 10.30
C SER A 77 -5.50 7.79 11.30
N ILE A 78 -5.53 6.45 11.21
CA ILE A 78 -6.24 5.59 12.16
C ILE A 78 -5.64 5.72 13.57
N ARG A 79 -4.31 5.65 13.73
CA ARG A 79 -3.65 5.84 15.02
C ARG A 79 -3.94 7.20 15.64
N ASN A 80 -3.98 8.25 14.83
CA ASN A 80 -4.34 9.59 15.28
C ASN A 80 -5.80 9.68 15.77
N CYS A 81 -6.71 8.91 15.18
CA CYS A 81 -8.07 8.78 15.66
C CYS A 81 -8.09 8.09 17.05
N PHE A 82 -7.39 6.97 17.20
CA PHE A 82 -7.38 6.22 18.45
C PHE A 82 -6.75 6.97 19.62
N VAL A 83 -5.72 7.77 19.41
CA VAL A 83 -5.08 8.55 20.48
C VAL A 83 -5.97 9.67 21.01
N GLN A 84 -6.95 10.12 20.24
CA GLN A 84 -7.89 11.17 20.64
C GLN A 84 -9.10 10.63 21.44
N LEU A 85 -9.25 9.31 21.55
CA LEU A 85 -10.34 8.69 22.29
C LEU A 85 -10.21 9.00 23.80
N PRO A 86 -11.33 9.24 24.51
CA PRO A 86 -11.31 9.58 25.92
C PRO A 86 -10.49 8.61 26.78
N GLU A 87 -10.62 7.32 26.54
CA GLU A 87 -9.88 6.28 27.26
C GLU A 87 -8.36 6.34 27.02
N ALA A 88 -7.95 6.64 25.77
CA ALA A 88 -6.53 6.82 25.45
C ALA A 88 -5.95 8.08 26.11
N VAL A 89 -6.72 9.17 26.15
CA VAL A 89 -6.33 10.42 26.79
C VAL A 89 -6.22 10.26 28.30
N ILE A 90 -7.20 9.62 28.95
CA ILE A 90 -7.17 9.35 30.40
C ILE A 90 -5.95 8.52 30.79
N ARG A 91 -5.57 7.53 29.95
CA ARG A 91 -4.39 6.67 30.19
C ARG A 91 -3.07 7.34 29.77
N GLY A 92 -3.08 8.55 29.23
CA GLY A 92 -1.90 9.26 28.74
C GLY A 92 -1.23 8.59 27.55
N TYR A 93 -1.99 7.83 26.73
CA TYR A 93 -1.46 7.12 25.58
C TYR A 93 -1.10 8.08 24.44
N LYS A 94 0.08 7.89 23.87
CA LYS A 94 0.57 8.63 22.70
C LYS A 94 0.38 7.81 21.42
N VAL A 95 0.52 8.44 20.25
CA VAL A 95 0.37 7.79 18.93
C VAL A 95 1.23 6.53 18.77
N GLY A 96 2.42 6.51 19.41
CA GLY A 96 3.30 5.34 19.44
C GLY A 96 2.67 4.11 20.07
N ARG A 97 1.78 4.27 21.07
CA ARG A 97 1.08 3.17 21.73
C ARG A 97 0.27 2.32 20.75
N PHE A 98 -0.31 2.96 19.75
CA PHE A 98 -1.11 2.34 18.69
C PHE A 98 -0.29 1.89 17.47
N SER A 99 1.05 1.85 17.57
CA SER A 99 1.94 1.32 16.55
C SER A 99 2.41 -0.07 16.93
N PHE A 100 2.23 -1.05 16.06
CA PHE A 100 2.78 -2.39 16.25
C PHE A 100 4.29 -2.47 15.91
N ASN A 101 4.91 -1.38 15.43
CA ASN A 101 6.34 -1.35 15.07
C ASN A 101 7.25 -0.83 16.20
N VAL A 102 6.68 -0.24 17.26
CA VAL A 102 7.45 0.31 18.38
C VAL A 102 7.02 -0.32 19.69
N PRO A 103 7.92 -0.44 20.68
CA PRO A 103 7.58 -0.97 22.00
C PRO A 103 6.50 -0.15 22.72
N GLY A 104 5.87 -0.76 23.72
CA GLY A 104 4.92 -0.12 24.63
C GLY A 104 3.46 -0.50 24.41
N GLY A 105 2.99 -0.61 23.16
CA GLY A 105 1.61 -1.03 22.86
C GLY A 105 1.51 -2.33 22.07
N ARG A 106 2.61 -2.76 21.47
CA ARG A 106 2.67 -4.00 20.69
C ARG A 106 2.77 -5.23 21.61
N CYS A 107 2.44 -6.38 21.08
CA CYS A 107 2.78 -7.66 21.70
C CYS A 107 4.29 -7.87 21.61
N GLU A 108 4.98 -7.95 22.72
CA GLU A 108 6.44 -8.11 22.74
C GLU A 108 6.88 -9.53 22.36
N ALA A 109 6.03 -10.55 22.55
CA ALA A 109 6.34 -11.93 22.17
C ALA A 109 6.52 -12.12 20.66
N CYS A 110 5.76 -11.39 19.84
CA CYS A 110 5.90 -11.40 18.38
C CYS A 110 6.40 -10.04 17.82
N GLU A 111 6.78 -9.13 18.71
CA GLU A 111 7.21 -7.77 18.36
C GLU A 111 6.27 -7.05 17.38
N GLY A 112 4.96 -7.27 17.53
CA GLY A 112 3.92 -6.66 16.71
C GLY A 112 3.73 -7.27 15.32
N SER A 113 4.41 -8.36 14.98
CA SER A 113 4.19 -9.06 13.69
C SER A 113 2.85 -9.79 13.66
N GLY A 114 2.31 -10.19 14.82
CA GLY A 114 1.15 -11.07 14.95
C GLY A 114 1.46 -12.54 14.66
N MET A 115 2.65 -12.84 14.17
CA MET A 115 3.09 -14.17 13.77
C MET A 115 4.41 -14.50 14.43
N LYS A 116 4.68 -15.77 14.71
CA LYS A 116 5.98 -16.31 15.09
C LYS A 116 6.59 -17.05 13.91
N LYS A 117 7.86 -16.81 13.65
CA LYS A 117 8.64 -17.53 12.65
C LYS A 117 9.16 -18.81 13.26
N LEU A 118 8.86 -19.94 12.64
CA LEU A 118 9.45 -21.24 12.95
C LEU A 118 10.50 -21.52 11.89
N GLU A 119 11.77 -21.49 12.30
CA GLU A 119 12.89 -21.78 11.41
C GLU A 119 13.01 -23.29 11.21
N MET A 120 13.02 -23.72 9.95
CA MET A 120 13.15 -25.12 9.58
C MET A 120 14.44 -25.29 8.76
N ASN A 121 15.40 -26.09 9.30
CA ASN A 121 16.76 -26.20 8.75
C ASN A 121 16.84 -26.58 7.27
N PHE A 122 15.85 -27.27 6.70
CA PHE A 122 15.87 -27.75 5.31
C PHE A 122 14.60 -27.40 4.51
N LEU A 123 13.64 -26.69 5.14
CA LEU A 123 12.36 -26.28 4.54
C LEU A 123 12.22 -24.77 4.65
N PRO A 124 11.37 -24.15 3.82
CA PRO A 124 11.04 -22.75 3.97
C PRO A 124 10.49 -22.45 5.37
N ASP A 125 10.84 -21.30 5.93
CA ASP A 125 10.36 -20.85 7.23
C ASP A 125 8.82 -20.83 7.28
N LEU A 126 8.27 -21.37 8.36
CA LEU A 126 6.83 -21.38 8.61
C LEU A 126 6.45 -20.22 9.54
N TYR A 127 5.39 -19.50 9.18
CA TYR A 127 4.82 -18.44 10.00
C TYR A 127 3.52 -18.93 10.63
N VAL A 128 3.48 -18.96 11.97
CA VAL A 128 2.28 -19.35 12.73
C VAL A 128 1.75 -18.16 13.54
N PRO A 129 0.43 -18.06 13.79
CA PRO A 129 -0.12 -17.02 14.66
C PRO A 129 0.57 -17.02 16.03
N CYS A 130 0.85 -15.82 16.55
CA CYS A 130 1.42 -15.69 17.89
C CYS A 130 0.41 -16.17 18.94
N ASP A 131 0.80 -17.13 19.74
CA ASP A 131 0.01 -17.74 20.83
C ASP A 131 -0.36 -16.75 21.95
N ILE A 132 0.47 -15.72 22.18
CA ILE A 132 0.23 -14.72 23.23
C ILE A 132 -0.85 -13.71 22.79
N CYS A 133 -0.74 -13.14 21.60
CA CYS A 133 -1.70 -12.15 21.14
C CYS A 133 -2.73 -12.69 20.14
N ASN A 134 -2.71 -13.98 19.82
CA ASN A 134 -3.61 -14.63 18.85
C ASN A 134 -3.72 -13.87 17.52
N GLY A 135 -2.57 -13.42 17.00
CA GLY A 135 -2.51 -12.67 15.76
C GLY A 135 -2.83 -11.17 15.87
N LYS A 136 -3.29 -10.68 17.02
CA LYS A 136 -3.79 -9.30 17.22
C LYS A 136 -2.69 -8.22 17.21
N ARG A 137 -1.41 -8.58 17.27
CA ARG A 137 -0.24 -7.67 17.19
C ARG A 137 -0.02 -6.75 18.40
N TYR A 138 -0.99 -6.55 19.28
CA TYR A 138 -0.96 -5.62 20.41
C TYR A 138 -1.07 -6.35 21.74
N ASN A 139 -0.67 -5.67 22.81
CA ASN A 139 -0.95 -6.10 24.17
C ASN A 139 -2.42 -5.82 24.52
N GLU A 140 -2.90 -6.48 25.57
CA GLU A 140 -4.30 -6.43 25.97
C GLU A 140 -4.76 -5.03 26.38
N GLU A 141 -3.92 -4.28 27.08
CA GLU A 141 -4.23 -2.90 27.50
C GLU A 141 -4.49 -1.97 26.30
N THR A 142 -3.71 -2.09 25.21
CA THR A 142 -3.93 -1.30 23.99
C THR A 142 -5.23 -1.70 23.31
N LEU A 143 -5.60 -3.00 23.33
CA LEU A 143 -6.82 -3.53 22.74
C LEU A 143 -8.10 -3.13 23.49
N GLN A 144 -7.99 -2.69 24.75
CA GLN A 144 -9.14 -2.16 25.53
C GLN A 144 -9.64 -0.84 24.95
N VAL A 145 -8.77 -0.01 24.38
CA VAL A 145 -9.19 1.24 23.74
C VAL A 145 -9.99 0.94 22.46
N LYS A 146 -11.23 1.38 22.41
CA LYS A 146 -12.17 1.06 21.33
C LYS A 146 -12.79 2.32 20.72
N TYR A 147 -12.81 2.36 19.39
CA TYR A 147 -13.61 3.30 18.61
C TYR A 147 -14.84 2.55 18.06
N ASN A 148 -16.04 3.05 18.34
CA ASN A 148 -17.31 2.38 17.98
C ASN A 148 -17.31 0.86 18.28
N GLY A 149 -16.82 0.47 19.47
CA GLY A 149 -16.78 -0.92 19.92
C GLY A 149 -15.66 -1.79 19.31
N LYS A 150 -14.83 -1.28 18.43
CA LYS A 150 -13.74 -2.00 17.77
C LYS A 150 -12.37 -1.51 18.25
N SER A 151 -11.49 -2.46 18.57
CA SER A 151 -10.08 -2.19 18.88
C SER A 151 -9.30 -1.87 17.60
N ILE A 152 -8.08 -1.35 17.75
CA ILE A 152 -7.19 -1.08 16.59
C ILE A 152 -6.84 -2.37 15.81
N SER A 153 -6.79 -3.52 16.49
CA SER A 153 -6.59 -4.82 15.83
C SER A 153 -7.80 -5.23 15.00
N ASP A 154 -9.01 -5.05 15.55
CA ASP A 154 -10.26 -5.34 14.81
C ASP A 154 -10.36 -4.48 13.55
N VAL A 155 -9.92 -3.21 13.62
CA VAL A 155 -9.85 -2.32 12.45
C VAL A 155 -8.87 -2.81 11.40
N LEU A 156 -7.72 -3.36 11.79
CA LEU A 156 -6.77 -3.95 10.84
C LEU A 156 -7.33 -5.22 10.17
N ASP A 157 -8.24 -5.92 10.83
CA ASP A 157 -8.91 -7.11 10.29
C ASP A 157 -10.09 -6.78 9.36
N MET A 158 -10.58 -5.53 9.35
CA MET A 158 -11.62 -5.10 8.43
C MET A 158 -11.12 -5.12 6.99
N THR A 159 -12.01 -5.48 6.06
CA THR A 159 -11.83 -5.21 4.65
C THR A 159 -11.91 -3.70 4.36
N VAL A 160 -11.38 -3.26 3.23
CA VAL A 160 -11.50 -1.85 2.80
C VAL A 160 -12.96 -1.41 2.75
N LYS A 161 -13.86 -2.29 2.25
CA LYS A 161 -15.30 -2.02 2.18
C LYS A 161 -15.94 -1.82 3.56
N GLU A 162 -15.64 -2.70 4.51
CA GLU A 162 -16.14 -2.59 5.90
C GLU A 162 -15.61 -1.33 6.58
N ALA A 163 -14.32 -1.04 6.40
CA ALA A 163 -13.68 0.14 6.94
C ALA A 163 -14.25 1.45 6.37
N LEU A 164 -14.66 1.49 5.10
CA LEU A 164 -15.35 2.64 4.49
C LEU A 164 -16.65 2.99 5.23
N SER A 165 -17.47 1.99 5.55
CA SER A 165 -18.70 2.18 6.31
C SER A 165 -18.39 2.53 7.78
N PHE A 166 -17.39 1.90 8.36
CA PHE A 166 -17.01 2.11 9.76
C PHE A 166 -16.46 3.53 10.04
N PHE A 167 -15.71 4.10 9.08
CA PHE A 167 -15.13 5.44 9.18
C PHE A 167 -15.87 6.49 8.35
N GLU A 168 -17.15 6.31 8.07
CA GLU A 168 -17.94 7.22 7.22
C GLU A 168 -17.91 8.69 7.70
N ASN A 169 -17.83 8.89 9.02
CA ASN A 169 -17.82 10.20 9.68
C ASN A 169 -16.41 10.82 9.83
N LEU A 170 -15.36 10.16 9.33
CA LEU A 170 -13.97 10.61 9.39
C LEU A 170 -13.41 10.88 7.98
N PRO A 171 -13.60 12.09 7.41
CA PRO A 171 -13.27 12.38 6.01
C PRO A 171 -11.85 12.00 5.60
N HIS A 172 -10.85 12.33 6.41
CA HIS A 172 -9.44 12.05 6.11
C HIS A 172 -9.08 10.55 6.03
N ILE A 173 -9.84 9.69 6.75
CA ILE A 173 -9.69 8.24 6.67
C ILE A 173 -10.48 7.72 5.48
N LYS A 174 -11.73 8.19 5.32
CA LYS A 174 -12.65 7.81 4.26
C LYS A 174 -12.07 8.09 2.87
N GLU A 175 -11.47 9.26 2.64
CA GLU A 175 -10.84 9.62 1.37
C GLU A 175 -9.78 8.59 0.94
N LYS A 176 -8.89 8.19 1.87
CA LYS A 176 -7.85 7.19 1.58
C LYS A 176 -8.43 5.79 1.34
N LEU A 177 -9.46 5.41 2.09
CA LEU A 177 -10.17 4.15 1.89
C LEU A 177 -10.91 4.13 0.56
N GLN A 178 -11.51 5.26 0.15
CA GLN A 178 -12.20 5.39 -1.12
C GLN A 178 -11.24 5.14 -2.29
N VAL A 179 -10.03 5.69 -2.24
CA VAL A 179 -9.03 5.44 -3.28
C VAL A 179 -8.66 3.95 -3.36
N LEU A 180 -8.51 3.26 -2.23
CA LEU A 180 -8.27 1.81 -2.20
C LEU A 180 -9.45 1.03 -2.79
N ASN A 181 -10.67 1.45 -2.52
CA ASN A 181 -11.88 0.86 -3.09
C ASN A 181 -11.95 1.09 -4.61
N ASP A 182 -11.64 2.29 -5.07
CA ASP A 182 -11.73 2.70 -6.47
C ASP A 182 -10.71 1.97 -7.37
N VAL A 183 -9.58 1.52 -6.80
CA VAL A 183 -8.62 0.65 -7.52
C VAL A 183 -9.01 -0.84 -7.50
N GLY A 184 -10.23 -1.18 -7.04
CA GLY A 184 -10.73 -2.56 -7.01
C GLY A 184 -10.18 -3.40 -5.84
N LEU A 185 -9.79 -2.78 -4.72
CA LEU A 185 -9.26 -3.47 -3.54
C LEU A 185 -10.25 -3.50 -2.36
N SER A 186 -11.56 -3.49 -2.65
CA SER A 186 -12.61 -3.47 -1.63
C SER A 186 -12.58 -4.66 -0.66
N TYR A 187 -12.10 -5.81 -1.12
CA TYR A 187 -12.10 -7.11 -0.44
C TYR A 187 -10.87 -7.37 0.43
N ILE A 188 -9.74 -6.68 0.21
CA ILE A 188 -8.53 -6.91 1.01
C ILE A 188 -8.68 -6.37 2.42
N LYS A 189 -8.06 -7.03 3.40
CA LYS A 189 -8.00 -6.53 4.77
C LYS A 189 -6.96 -5.41 4.90
N LEU A 190 -7.24 -4.40 5.73
CA LEU A 190 -6.32 -3.28 5.98
C LEU A 190 -4.96 -3.74 6.51
N GLY A 191 -4.97 -4.72 7.41
CA GLY A 191 -3.78 -5.32 8.02
C GLY A 191 -3.25 -6.56 7.29
N GLN A 192 -3.74 -6.90 6.09
CA GLN A 192 -3.25 -8.04 5.31
C GLN A 192 -1.76 -7.94 5.07
N GLN A 193 -1.03 -9.01 5.34
CA GLN A 193 0.43 -9.00 5.17
C GLN A 193 0.81 -8.79 3.71
N ALA A 194 1.80 -7.93 3.47
CA ALA A 194 2.28 -7.64 2.11
C ALA A 194 2.76 -8.88 1.36
N THR A 195 3.27 -9.88 2.07
CA THR A 195 3.75 -11.15 1.52
C THR A 195 2.64 -12.09 1.04
N THR A 196 1.39 -11.83 1.41
CA THR A 196 0.21 -12.60 0.99
C THR A 196 -0.56 -11.94 -0.15
N LEU A 197 -0.15 -10.74 -0.55
CA LEU A 197 -0.75 -10.04 -1.69
C LEU A 197 -0.20 -10.60 -3.01
N SER A 198 -1.07 -10.75 -3.99
CA SER A 198 -0.65 -11.01 -5.37
C SER A 198 0.09 -9.79 -5.95
N GLY A 199 0.87 -10.00 -7.02
CA GLY A 199 1.56 -8.90 -7.69
C GLY A 199 0.61 -7.78 -8.14
N GLY A 200 -0.55 -8.14 -8.69
CA GLY A 200 -1.58 -7.16 -9.09
C GLY A 200 -2.20 -6.40 -7.92
N GLU A 201 -2.43 -7.05 -6.76
CA GLU A 201 -2.89 -6.37 -5.54
C GLU A 201 -1.83 -5.39 -5.00
N ALA A 202 -0.56 -5.83 -4.95
CA ALA A 202 0.55 -4.97 -4.53
C ALA A 202 0.68 -3.74 -5.45
N GLN A 203 0.57 -3.92 -6.75
CA GLN A 203 0.58 -2.86 -7.73
C GLN A 203 -0.56 -1.86 -7.51
N ARG A 204 -1.78 -2.34 -7.29
CA ARG A 204 -2.94 -1.46 -7.02
C ARG A 204 -2.82 -0.72 -5.69
N VAL A 205 -2.24 -1.31 -4.65
CA VAL A 205 -1.93 -0.60 -3.41
C VAL A 205 -0.93 0.53 -3.66
N LYS A 206 0.11 0.32 -4.49
CA LYS A 206 1.04 1.37 -4.90
C LYS A 206 0.33 2.48 -5.67
N LEU A 207 -0.51 2.11 -6.63
CA LEU A 207 -1.31 3.05 -7.39
C LEU A 207 -2.21 3.89 -6.47
N ALA A 208 -2.95 3.25 -5.56
CA ALA A 208 -3.79 3.94 -4.57
C ALA A 208 -2.99 4.94 -3.72
N TYR A 209 -1.79 4.57 -3.29
CA TYR A 209 -0.92 5.47 -2.53
C TYR A 209 -0.52 6.69 -3.35
N GLU A 210 -0.13 6.54 -4.61
CA GLU A 210 0.25 7.66 -5.46
C GLU A 210 -0.95 8.57 -5.77
N LEU A 211 -2.14 7.98 -6.00
CA LEU A 211 -3.38 8.72 -6.23
C LEU A 211 -3.88 9.49 -5.00
N SER A 212 -3.58 8.99 -3.80
CA SER A 212 -3.93 9.69 -2.56
C SER A 212 -3.08 10.94 -2.30
N LYS A 213 -2.00 11.14 -3.07
CA LYS A 213 -1.19 12.35 -3.02
C LYS A 213 -1.81 13.43 -3.91
N ARG A 214 -1.57 14.69 -3.59
CA ARG A 214 -1.98 15.79 -4.47
C ARG A 214 -1.31 15.62 -5.83
N ALA A 215 -2.11 15.52 -6.88
CA ALA A 215 -1.62 15.42 -8.24
C ALA A 215 -0.89 16.71 -8.65
N THR A 216 0.25 16.57 -9.32
CA THR A 216 0.87 17.65 -10.07
C THR A 216 0.53 17.42 -11.54
N ASN A 217 0.07 18.45 -12.25
CA ASN A 217 -0.37 18.36 -13.65
C ASN A 217 0.69 17.87 -14.67
N LYS A 218 1.91 17.57 -14.19
CA LYS A 218 3.06 17.15 -15.01
C LYS A 218 3.67 15.83 -14.49
N THR A 219 2.81 14.91 -14.03
CA THR A 219 3.25 13.59 -13.58
C THR A 219 2.99 12.54 -14.66
N LEU A 220 4.02 11.79 -15.02
CA LEU A 220 3.90 10.60 -15.85
C LEU A 220 3.81 9.35 -14.98
N PHE A 221 2.74 8.58 -15.14
CA PHE A 221 2.59 7.26 -14.54
C PHE A 221 2.96 6.19 -15.57
N LEU A 222 3.86 5.29 -15.20
CA LEU A 222 4.23 4.10 -15.97
C LEU A 222 3.65 2.89 -15.24
N LEU A 223 2.71 2.21 -15.89
CA LEU A 223 1.99 1.07 -15.33
C LEU A 223 2.38 -0.19 -16.13
N ASP A 224 2.92 -1.19 -15.48
CA ASP A 224 3.27 -2.46 -16.10
C ASP A 224 2.14 -3.47 -15.87
N GLU A 225 1.50 -3.91 -16.96
CA GLU A 225 0.38 -4.87 -16.97
C GLU A 225 -0.69 -4.65 -15.88
N PRO A 226 -1.27 -3.44 -15.72
CA PRO A 226 -2.10 -3.09 -14.58
C PRO A 226 -3.42 -3.87 -14.47
N THR A 227 -3.77 -4.64 -15.50
CA THR A 227 -4.99 -5.45 -15.56
C THR A 227 -4.76 -6.92 -15.26
N THR A 228 -3.52 -7.34 -15.03
CA THR A 228 -3.17 -8.74 -14.77
C THR A 228 -3.83 -9.25 -13.49
N GLY A 229 -4.53 -10.39 -13.59
CA GLY A 229 -5.23 -11.02 -12.47
C GLY A 229 -6.51 -10.32 -12.02
N LEU A 230 -7.05 -9.41 -12.82
CA LEU A 230 -8.30 -8.71 -12.56
C LEU A 230 -9.50 -9.37 -13.25
N HIS A 231 -10.64 -9.37 -12.56
CA HIS A 231 -11.93 -9.64 -13.18
C HIS A 231 -12.36 -8.45 -14.07
N PHE A 232 -13.20 -8.68 -15.07
CA PHE A 232 -13.62 -7.64 -16.03
C PHE A 232 -14.22 -6.39 -15.38
N GLU A 233 -14.98 -6.55 -14.28
CA GLU A 233 -15.55 -5.40 -13.58
C GLU A 233 -14.47 -4.54 -12.88
N ASP A 234 -13.45 -5.19 -12.31
CA ASP A 234 -12.32 -4.49 -11.70
C ASP A 234 -11.50 -3.73 -12.77
N ILE A 235 -11.34 -4.33 -13.96
CA ILE A 235 -10.69 -3.66 -15.11
C ILE A 235 -11.49 -2.42 -15.50
N ARG A 236 -12.81 -2.52 -15.56
CA ARG A 236 -13.70 -1.39 -15.88
C ARG A 236 -13.52 -0.25 -14.88
N MET A 237 -13.51 -0.57 -13.59
CA MET A 237 -13.31 0.42 -12.51
C MET A 237 -11.92 1.06 -12.59
N LEU A 238 -10.88 0.26 -12.82
CA LEU A 238 -9.51 0.76 -12.99
C LEU A 238 -9.41 1.72 -14.20
N LEU A 239 -10.00 1.37 -15.33
CA LEU A 239 -9.99 2.23 -16.53
C LEU A 239 -10.73 3.55 -16.29
N ILE A 240 -11.89 3.54 -15.61
CA ILE A 240 -12.60 4.75 -15.21
C ILE A 240 -11.71 5.63 -14.33
N LEU A 241 -10.99 5.03 -13.38
CA LEU A 241 -10.08 5.74 -12.50
C LEU A 241 -8.92 6.36 -13.28
N LEU A 242 -8.28 5.58 -14.17
CA LEU A 242 -7.17 6.07 -15.00
C LEU A 242 -7.61 7.21 -15.94
N GLN A 243 -8.83 7.15 -16.45
CA GLN A 243 -9.40 8.25 -17.26
C GLN A 243 -9.62 9.54 -16.45
N LYS A 244 -9.92 9.45 -15.16
CA LYS A 244 -10.04 10.62 -14.29
C LYS A 244 -8.70 11.30 -13.98
N LEU A 245 -7.58 10.61 -14.22
CA LEU A 245 -6.22 11.11 -14.00
C LEU A 245 -5.66 11.86 -15.22
N VAL A 246 -6.31 11.78 -16.35
CA VAL A 246 -5.91 12.36 -17.64
C VAL A 246 -6.65 13.65 -17.94
#